data_76f7e6e85a7df9b8a143dc5014832c1b
#
_entry.id   76f7e6e85a7df9b8a143dc5014832c1b
#
_cell.length_a   1.000
_cell.length_b   1.000
_cell.length_c   1.000
_cell.angle_alpha   90.00
_cell.angle_beta   90.00
_cell.angle_gamma   90.00
#
_symmetry.space_group_name_H-M   'P 1'
#
loop_
_entity.id
_entity.type
_entity.pdbx_description
1 polymer ?
#
loop_
_entity_poly.entity_id
_entity_poly.type
_entity_poly.pdbx_seq_one_letter_code
_entity_poly.pdbx_strand_id
1 'polypeptide(L)'
;LFIPYKDSPKILFTTNYTISSTGDHAKRRQRVFEFGNAFSSKYTPIDHFGHKLFDDWDKDEWNRFYNLMFIAVSFYLKYGVKEVPNGEKIKRKHIRLNFGEEFLDWWDNHIKEKIGKPEPFKSLYNDFRIANDLEIKDYSQKRFRKAIDEAAERFGYCVVSSRVGSERINNLSIEMQEKP
;
A
#
# COMPACT_ATOMS: atom_id res chain seq x y z
N LEU A 1 -7.15 6.07 32.76
CA LEU A 1 -8.33 5.27 32.40
C LEU A 1 -7.91 4.19 31.43
N PHE A 2 -8.08 2.90 31.77
CA PHE A 2 -7.84 1.79 30.86
C PHE A 2 -9.15 1.41 30.17
N ILE A 3 -9.19 1.48 28.83
CA ILE A 3 -10.33 1.05 28.02
C ILE A 3 -9.97 -0.32 27.42
N PRO A 4 -10.70 -1.41 27.77
CA PRO A 4 -10.48 -2.72 27.16
C PRO A 4 -10.65 -2.66 25.64
N TYR A 5 -9.92 -3.51 24.90
CA TYR A 5 -9.97 -3.52 23.43
C TYR A 5 -11.39 -3.74 22.87
N LYS A 6 -12.19 -4.58 23.53
CA LYS A 6 -13.59 -4.84 23.15
C LYS A 6 -14.48 -3.61 23.22
N ASP A 7 -14.14 -2.66 24.12
CA ASP A 7 -14.89 -1.42 24.37
C ASP A 7 -14.24 -0.22 23.68
N SER A 8 -13.13 -0.43 22.99
CA SER A 8 -12.44 0.62 22.25
C SER A 8 -13.23 1.05 21.02
N PRO A 9 -13.35 2.36 20.75
CA PRO A 9 -14.08 2.86 19.59
C PRO A 9 -13.41 2.39 18.29
N LYS A 10 -14.22 2.03 17.30
CA LYS A 10 -13.78 1.83 15.92
C LYS A 10 -13.88 3.15 15.19
N ILE A 11 -12.80 3.56 14.55
CA ILE A 11 -12.71 4.85 13.88
C ILE A 11 -12.59 4.61 12.37
N LEU A 12 -13.42 5.29 11.59
CA LEU A 12 -13.34 5.35 10.14
C LEU A 12 -12.78 6.71 9.73
N PHE A 13 -11.71 6.70 8.92
CA PHE A 13 -11.16 7.89 8.30
C PHE A 13 -11.33 7.82 6.79
N THR A 14 -11.77 8.91 6.19
CA THR A 14 -11.74 9.11 4.74
C THR A 14 -10.64 10.10 4.40
N THR A 15 -9.81 9.77 3.42
CA THR A 15 -8.69 10.63 3.01
C THR A 15 -8.33 10.38 1.55
N ASN A 16 -7.86 11.42 0.87
CA ASN A 16 -7.28 11.32 -0.46
C ASN A 16 -5.78 10.95 -0.43
N TYR A 17 -5.20 10.87 0.77
CA TYR A 17 -3.78 10.60 0.98
C TYR A 17 -3.57 9.18 1.50
N THR A 18 -2.39 8.63 1.26
CA THR A 18 -1.99 7.38 1.89
C THR A 18 -1.62 7.62 3.35
N ILE A 19 -2.10 6.75 4.23
CA ILE A 19 -1.69 6.76 5.63
C ILE A 19 -0.35 6.06 5.73
N SER A 20 0.71 6.81 6.08
CA SER A 20 1.99 6.20 6.36
C SER A 20 1.98 5.64 7.78
N SER A 21 1.98 4.34 7.88
CA SER A 21 2.15 3.65 9.16
C SER A 21 3.20 2.57 9.00
N THR A 22 4.20 2.59 9.84
CA THR A 22 5.28 1.61 9.87
C THR A 22 5.13 0.70 11.08
N GLY A 23 5.44 -0.58 10.89
CA GLY A 23 5.48 -1.59 11.94
C GLY A 23 4.22 -2.44 12.06
N ASP A 24 4.39 -3.63 12.62
CA ASP A 24 3.35 -4.68 12.74
C ASP A 24 2.14 -4.25 13.59
N HIS A 25 2.35 -3.37 14.56
CA HIS A 25 1.27 -2.85 15.40
C HIS A 25 0.26 -2.02 14.60
N ALA A 26 0.74 -1.22 13.66
CA ALA A 26 -0.11 -0.41 12.80
C ALA A 26 -0.85 -1.28 11.78
N LYS A 27 -0.16 -2.24 11.14
CA LYS A 27 -0.75 -3.16 10.16
C LYS A 27 -1.93 -3.96 10.74
N ARG A 28 -1.80 -4.43 12.00
CA ARG A 28 -2.87 -5.20 12.66
C ARG A 28 -4.11 -4.37 13.01
N ARG A 29 -3.95 -3.05 13.18
CA ARG A 29 -5.03 -2.15 13.63
C ARG A 29 -5.71 -1.39 12.50
N GLN A 30 -5.10 -1.35 11.32
CA GLN A 30 -5.61 -0.61 10.18
C GLN A 30 -6.19 -1.57 9.13
N ARG A 31 -7.32 -1.16 8.57
CA ARG A 31 -7.89 -1.77 7.37
C ARG A 31 -8.07 -0.65 6.35
N VAL A 32 -7.31 -0.71 5.27
CA VAL A 32 -7.32 0.30 4.22
C VAL A 32 -8.13 -0.21 3.05
N PHE A 33 -9.09 0.59 2.62
CA PHE A 33 -9.91 0.34 1.45
C PHE A 33 -9.69 1.47 0.44
N GLU A 34 -9.59 1.15 -0.82
CA GLU A 34 -9.52 2.14 -1.89
C GLU A 34 -10.78 2.02 -2.76
N PHE A 35 -11.48 3.14 -2.90
CA PHE A 35 -12.59 3.23 -3.84
C PHE A 35 -12.05 3.39 -5.27
N GLY A 36 -12.73 2.75 -6.23
CA GLY A 36 -12.40 2.93 -7.64
C GLY A 36 -12.76 4.33 -8.13
N ASN A 37 -12.09 4.79 -9.18
CA ASN A 37 -12.35 6.07 -9.83
C ASN A 37 -13.45 5.94 -10.90
N ALA A 38 -14.61 5.39 -10.51
CA ALA A 38 -15.74 5.25 -11.43
C ALA A 38 -16.36 6.60 -11.81
N PHE A 39 -16.30 7.56 -10.89
CA PHE A 39 -16.83 8.90 -11.08
C PHE A 39 -15.72 9.95 -11.14
N SER A 40 -15.97 11.02 -11.91
CA SER A 40 -15.04 12.12 -12.10
C SER A 40 -15.81 13.43 -12.24
N SER A 41 -15.12 14.56 -12.41
CA SER A 41 -15.76 15.85 -12.72
C SER A 41 -16.50 15.85 -14.08
N LYS A 42 -16.18 14.91 -14.96
CA LYS A 42 -16.82 14.78 -16.30
C LYS A 42 -17.92 13.71 -16.35
N TYR A 43 -17.97 12.84 -15.36
CA TYR A 43 -18.98 11.78 -15.24
C TYR A 43 -19.30 11.59 -13.76
N THR A 44 -20.39 12.19 -13.33
CA THR A 44 -20.79 12.25 -11.92
C THR A 44 -21.77 11.13 -11.58
N PRO A 45 -22.01 10.85 -10.29
CA PRO A 45 -23.08 9.95 -9.87
C PRO A 45 -24.45 10.34 -10.43
N ILE A 46 -24.74 11.64 -10.56
CA ILE A 46 -26.01 12.11 -11.13
C ILE A 46 -26.12 11.72 -12.60
N ASP A 47 -25.03 11.84 -13.38
CA ASP A 47 -25.02 11.42 -14.78
C ASP A 47 -25.25 9.92 -14.94
N HIS A 48 -24.81 9.14 -13.96
CA HIS A 48 -24.97 7.67 -13.97
C HIS A 48 -26.37 7.22 -13.53
N PHE A 49 -26.86 7.78 -12.42
CA PHE A 49 -28.11 7.33 -11.78
C PHE A 49 -29.33 8.17 -12.20
N GLY A 50 -29.13 9.33 -12.82
CA GLY A 50 -30.20 10.24 -13.24
C GLY A 50 -30.76 11.10 -12.11
N HIS A 51 -30.33 10.92 -10.87
CA HIS A 51 -30.78 11.66 -9.69
C HIS A 51 -29.68 11.69 -8.63
N LYS A 52 -29.85 12.51 -7.60
CA LYS A 52 -28.94 12.57 -6.47
C LYS A 52 -29.12 11.35 -5.57
N LEU A 53 -28.01 10.74 -5.18
CA LEU A 53 -28.03 9.68 -4.19
C LEU A 53 -28.46 10.24 -2.82
N PHE A 54 -29.33 9.52 -2.15
CA PHE A 54 -29.93 9.82 -0.84
C PHE A 54 -30.94 10.98 -0.83
N ASP A 55 -30.68 12.07 -1.57
CA ASP A 55 -31.55 13.26 -1.54
C ASP A 55 -32.86 13.03 -2.32
N ASP A 56 -32.76 12.43 -3.52
CA ASP A 56 -33.90 12.25 -4.44
C ASP A 56 -34.48 10.83 -4.40
N TRP A 57 -34.04 10.00 -3.45
CA TRP A 57 -34.47 8.61 -3.36
C TRP A 57 -35.92 8.48 -2.93
N ASP A 58 -36.63 7.62 -3.63
CA ASP A 58 -37.96 7.19 -3.24
C ASP A 58 -37.95 6.13 -2.13
N LYS A 59 -39.13 5.73 -1.68
CA LYS A 59 -39.27 4.74 -0.62
C LYS A 59 -38.69 3.37 -1.00
N ASP A 60 -38.76 2.98 -2.27
CA ASP A 60 -38.27 1.68 -2.72
C ASP A 60 -36.72 1.66 -2.79
N GLU A 61 -36.11 2.77 -3.17
CA GLU A 61 -34.66 2.93 -3.13
C GLU A 61 -34.11 2.90 -1.70
N TRP A 62 -34.79 3.60 -0.77
CA TRP A 62 -34.44 3.53 0.65
C TRP A 62 -34.59 2.10 1.19
N ASN A 63 -35.64 1.37 0.84
CA ASN A 63 -35.83 -0.02 1.27
C ASN A 63 -34.72 -0.93 0.73
N ARG A 64 -34.32 -0.76 -0.54
CA ARG A 64 -33.20 -1.51 -1.13
C ARG A 64 -31.86 -1.21 -0.40
N PHE A 65 -31.63 0.05 -0.08
CA PHE A 65 -30.46 0.44 0.70
C PHE A 65 -30.45 -0.18 2.09
N TYR A 66 -31.55 -0.12 2.83
CA TYR A 66 -31.63 -0.74 4.16
C TYR A 66 -31.44 -2.26 4.08
N ASN A 67 -32.00 -2.92 3.10
CA ASN A 67 -31.79 -4.35 2.90
C ASN A 67 -30.31 -4.68 2.65
N LEU A 68 -29.61 -3.90 1.83
CA LEU A 68 -28.18 -4.03 1.62
C LEU A 68 -27.40 -3.84 2.94
N MET A 69 -27.75 -2.83 3.72
CA MET A 69 -27.10 -2.58 5.01
C MET A 69 -27.34 -3.74 6.00
N PHE A 70 -28.54 -4.30 6.07
CA PHE A 70 -28.81 -5.47 6.92
C PHE A 70 -27.99 -6.70 6.48
N ILE A 71 -27.88 -6.94 5.19
CA ILE A 71 -27.04 -8.01 4.65
C ILE A 71 -25.57 -7.78 5.04
N ALA A 72 -25.07 -6.56 4.86
CA ALA A 72 -23.68 -6.20 5.21
C ALA A 72 -23.40 -6.35 6.71
N VAL A 73 -24.32 -5.90 7.57
CA VAL A 73 -24.21 -6.06 9.03
C VAL A 73 -24.23 -7.55 9.42
N SER A 74 -25.15 -8.32 8.86
CA SER A 74 -25.25 -9.76 9.12
C SER A 74 -23.98 -10.50 8.70
N PHE A 75 -23.41 -10.14 7.55
CA PHE A 75 -22.14 -10.66 7.09
C PHE A 75 -21.00 -10.29 8.04
N TYR A 76 -20.93 -9.03 8.44
CA TYR A 76 -19.93 -8.55 9.39
C TYR A 76 -20.01 -9.26 10.76
N LEU A 77 -21.21 -9.44 11.30
CA LEU A 77 -21.41 -10.14 12.57
C LEU A 77 -20.99 -11.61 12.50
N LYS A 78 -21.17 -12.24 11.33
CA LYS A 78 -20.82 -13.66 11.13
C LYS A 78 -19.33 -13.87 10.84
N TYR A 79 -18.71 -13.00 10.06
CA TYR A 79 -17.38 -13.23 9.48
C TYR A 79 -16.33 -12.19 9.90
N GLY A 80 -16.73 -11.11 10.57
CA GLY A 80 -15.85 -9.98 10.86
C GLY A 80 -15.48 -9.18 9.60
N VAL A 81 -14.50 -8.30 9.75
CA VAL A 81 -13.94 -7.54 8.61
C VAL A 81 -13.04 -8.45 7.78
N LYS A 82 -13.40 -8.68 6.55
CA LYS A 82 -12.58 -9.45 5.60
C LYS A 82 -11.47 -8.59 5.01
N GLU A 83 -10.35 -9.22 4.70
CA GLU A 83 -9.28 -8.56 3.95
C GLU A 83 -9.69 -8.37 2.50
N VAL A 84 -9.39 -7.17 1.97
CA VAL A 84 -9.71 -6.84 0.57
C VAL A 84 -8.57 -7.30 -0.32
N PRO A 85 -8.83 -8.02 -1.42
CA PRO A 85 -7.81 -8.51 -2.35
C PRO A 85 -6.97 -7.41 -3.04
N ASN A 86 -7.41 -6.15 -2.97
CA ASN A 86 -6.77 -5.01 -3.67
C ASN A 86 -5.48 -4.47 -3.01
N GLY A 87 -4.86 -5.25 -2.13
CA GLY A 87 -3.63 -4.85 -1.45
C GLY A 87 -2.48 -4.43 -2.38
N GLU A 88 -2.41 -4.98 -3.59
CA GLU A 88 -1.35 -4.68 -4.56
C GLU A 88 -1.40 -3.22 -5.04
N LYS A 89 -2.56 -2.72 -5.45
CA LYS A 89 -2.73 -1.32 -5.89
C LYS A 89 -2.41 -0.33 -4.77
N ILE A 90 -2.87 -0.61 -3.56
CA ILE A 90 -2.60 0.24 -2.38
C ILE A 90 -1.11 0.25 -2.05
N LYS A 91 -0.44 -0.91 -2.11
CA LYS A 91 1.01 -1.03 -1.90
C LYS A 91 1.78 -0.19 -2.92
N ARG A 92 1.45 -0.32 -4.21
CA ARG A 92 2.09 0.43 -5.30
C ARG A 92 1.86 1.92 -5.16
N LYS A 93 0.63 2.35 -4.88
CA LYS A 93 0.29 3.77 -4.64
C LYS A 93 1.11 4.35 -3.47
N HIS A 94 1.27 3.58 -2.41
CA HIS A 94 2.08 4.01 -1.26
C HIS A 94 3.55 4.21 -1.63
N ILE A 95 4.16 3.24 -2.33
CA ILE A 95 5.56 3.34 -2.78
C ILE A 95 5.74 4.53 -3.73
N ARG A 96 4.83 4.70 -4.69
CA ARG A 96 4.83 5.82 -5.63
C ARG A 96 4.81 7.18 -4.92
N LEU A 97 3.92 7.37 -3.95
CA LEU A 97 3.77 8.65 -3.25
C LEU A 97 4.93 8.99 -2.32
N ASN A 98 5.56 7.98 -1.70
CA ASN A 98 6.65 8.22 -0.76
C ASN A 98 8.02 8.28 -1.42
N PHE A 99 8.21 7.52 -2.50
CA PHE A 99 9.54 7.32 -3.09
C PHE A 99 9.65 7.74 -4.55
N GLY A 100 8.54 8.03 -5.21
CA GLY A 100 8.48 8.47 -6.61
C GLY A 100 8.09 7.33 -7.57
N GLU A 101 7.60 7.73 -8.75
CA GLU A 101 7.27 6.80 -9.84
C GLU A 101 8.53 6.13 -10.36
N GLU A 102 9.63 6.88 -10.45
CA GLU A 102 10.94 6.44 -10.94
C GLU A 102 11.46 5.24 -10.15
N PHE A 103 11.27 5.25 -8.82
CA PHE A 103 11.67 4.13 -7.98
C PHE A 103 10.76 2.92 -8.20
N LEU A 104 9.46 3.13 -8.33
CA LEU A 104 8.50 2.04 -8.53
C LEU A 104 8.72 1.34 -9.88
N ASP A 105 8.95 2.10 -10.95
CA ASP A 105 9.23 1.56 -12.28
C ASP A 105 10.56 0.81 -12.31
N TRP A 106 11.60 1.36 -11.67
CA TRP A 106 12.88 0.68 -11.53
C TRP A 106 12.72 -0.63 -10.74
N TRP A 107 11.97 -0.61 -9.63
CA TRP A 107 11.69 -1.80 -8.83
C TRP A 107 11.03 -2.90 -9.67
N ASP A 108 9.99 -2.57 -10.40
CA ASP A 108 9.25 -3.54 -11.22
C ASP A 108 10.09 -4.18 -12.33
N ASN A 109 10.98 -3.40 -12.92
CA ASN A 109 11.78 -3.85 -14.07
C ASN A 109 13.07 -4.57 -13.67
N HIS A 110 13.65 -4.23 -12.52
CA HIS A 110 15.00 -4.68 -12.16
C HIS A 110 15.02 -5.70 -11.01
N ILE A 111 14.07 -5.62 -10.07
CA ILE A 111 14.13 -6.48 -8.88
C ILE A 111 13.84 -7.94 -9.19
N LYS A 112 12.94 -8.24 -10.12
CA LYS A 112 12.57 -9.64 -10.47
C LYS A 112 13.78 -10.48 -10.88
N GLU A 113 14.73 -9.88 -11.55
CA GLU A 113 15.95 -10.56 -12.02
C GLU A 113 17.03 -10.70 -10.93
N LYS A 114 16.87 -9.92 -9.84
CA LYS A 114 17.85 -9.80 -8.76
C LYS A 114 17.44 -10.52 -7.48
N ILE A 115 16.25 -11.13 -7.46
CA ILE A 115 15.77 -11.90 -6.29
C ILE A 115 16.75 -13.07 -6.01
N GLY A 116 17.15 -13.20 -4.73
CA GLY A 116 18.07 -14.23 -4.28
C GLY A 116 19.53 -14.01 -4.64
N LYS A 117 19.87 -12.92 -5.34
CA LYS A 117 21.24 -12.59 -5.70
C LYS A 117 21.78 -11.48 -4.80
N PRO A 118 22.85 -11.71 -4.03
CA PRO A 118 23.46 -10.65 -3.25
C PRO A 118 24.19 -9.66 -4.17
N GLU A 119 23.84 -8.38 -4.08
CA GLU A 119 24.51 -7.30 -4.83
C GLU A 119 25.00 -6.20 -3.90
N PRO A 120 26.13 -5.53 -4.23
CA PRO A 120 26.59 -4.38 -3.49
C PRO A 120 25.54 -3.26 -3.50
N PHE A 121 25.21 -2.72 -2.34
CA PHE A 121 24.22 -1.63 -2.24
C PHE A 121 24.55 -0.43 -3.13
N LYS A 122 25.85 -0.09 -3.23
CA LYS A 122 26.31 1.01 -4.11
C LYS A 122 26.01 0.74 -5.58
N SER A 123 26.14 -0.53 -6.02
CA SER A 123 25.84 -0.92 -7.40
C SER A 123 24.35 -0.75 -7.69
N LEU A 124 23.48 -1.29 -6.82
CA LEU A 124 22.04 -1.12 -6.94
C LEU A 124 21.61 0.35 -6.99
N TYR A 125 22.21 1.18 -6.13
CA TYR A 125 21.92 2.60 -6.12
C TYR A 125 22.38 3.32 -7.41
N ASN A 126 23.56 2.97 -7.92
CA ASN A 126 24.07 3.54 -9.16
C ASN A 126 23.21 3.09 -10.36
N ASP A 127 22.85 1.83 -10.43
CA ASP A 127 21.95 1.30 -11.47
C ASP A 127 20.60 2.05 -11.48
N PHE A 128 20.01 2.27 -10.30
CA PHE A 128 18.79 3.05 -10.18
C PHE A 128 18.96 4.48 -10.71
N ARG A 129 20.05 5.14 -10.33
CA ARG A 129 20.32 6.52 -10.75
C ARG A 129 20.54 6.65 -12.25
N ILE A 130 21.34 5.74 -12.83
CA ILE A 130 21.62 5.72 -14.27
C ILE A 130 20.35 5.44 -15.06
N ALA A 131 19.54 4.48 -14.61
CA ALA A 131 18.28 4.14 -15.28
C ALA A 131 17.28 5.30 -15.32
N ASN A 132 17.37 6.26 -14.39
CA ASN A 132 16.45 7.38 -14.27
C ASN A 132 17.09 8.76 -14.51
N ASP A 133 18.33 8.79 -14.97
CA ASP A 133 19.10 10.05 -15.20
C ASP A 133 19.12 10.98 -13.98
N LEU A 134 19.32 10.41 -12.77
CA LEU A 134 19.28 11.14 -11.50
C LEU A 134 20.67 11.49 -10.99
N GLU A 135 20.84 12.71 -10.49
CA GLU A 135 22.03 13.08 -9.73
C GLU A 135 21.92 12.65 -8.25
N ILE A 136 23.06 12.60 -7.52
CA ILE A 136 23.09 12.23 -6.10
C ILE A 136 22.22 13.14 -5.24
N LYS A 137 22.14 14.42 -5.60
CA LYS A 137 21.32 15.42 -4.89
C LYS A 137 19.82 15.20 -5.05
N ASP A 138 19.36 14.61 -6.17
CA ASP A 138 17.94 14.41 -6.47
C ASP A 138 17.35 13.23 -5.69
N TYR A 139 18.17 12.19 -5.50
CA TYR A 139 17.73 11.01 -4.77
C TYR A 139 18.87 10.45 -3.90
N SER A 140 18.81 10.67 -2.59
CA SER A 140 19.88 10.25 -1.68
C SER A 140 19.95 8.75 -1.46
N GLN A 141 21.16 8.23 -1.15
CA GLN A 141 21.34 6.81 -0.79
C GLN A 141 20.45 6.38 0.41
N LYS A 142 20.27 7.26 1.39
CA LYS A 142 19.40 7.01 2.54
C LYS A 142 17.93 6.83 2.13
N ARG A 143 17.46 7.69 1.22
CA ARG A 143 16.09 7.58 0.67
C ARG A 143 15.93 6.29 -0.14
N PHE A 144 16.92 5.97 -0.97
CA PHE A 144 16.92 4.75 -1.77
C PHE A 144 16.90 3.49 -0.89
N ARG A 145 17.73 3.44 0.17
CA ARG A 145 17.72 2.32 1.11
C ARG A 145 16.36 2.13 1.76
N LYS A 146 15.77 3.23 2.25
CA LYS A 146 14.44 3.19 2.85
C LYS A 146 13.38 2.73 1.85
N ALA A 147 13.49 3.16 0.59
CA ALA A 147 12.57 2.73 -0.47
C ALA A 147 12.65 1.22 -0.73
N ILE A 148 13.86 0.65 -0.80
CA ILE A 148 14.08 -0.80 -0.95
C ILE A 148 13.47 -1.56 0.23
N ASP A 149 13.78 -1.17 1.47
CA ASP A 149 13.31 -1.85 2.67
C ASP A 149 11.78 -1.84 2.74
N GLU A 150 11.15 -0.69 2.45
CA GLU A 150 9.69 -0.55 2.49
C GLU A 150 8.99 -1.25 1.32
N ALA A 151 9.55 -1.22 0.12
CA ALA A 151 9.02 -1.94 -1.03
C ALA A 151 9.11 -3.46 -0.82
N ALA A 152 10.26 -3.96 -0.37
CA ALA A 152 10.45 -5.37 -0.08
C ALA A 152 9.40 -5.85 0.93
N GLU A 153 9.28 -5.19 2.07
CA GLU A 153 8.30 -5.54 3.10
C GLU A 153 6.87 -5.56 2.56
N ARG A 154 6.46 -4.55 1.77
CA ARG A 154 5.10 -4.45 1.24
C ARG A 154 4.79 -5.47 0.16
N PHE A 155 5.75 -5.81 -0.66
CA PHE A 155 5.58 -6.79 -1.74
C PHE A 155 5.83 -8.24 -1.32
N GLY A 156 6.16 -8.48 -0.03
CA GLY A 156 6.33 -9.83 0.51
C GLY A 156 7.74 -10.38 0.32
N TYR A 157 8.73 -9.49 0.27
CA TYR A 157 10.15 -9.83 0.28
C TYR A 157 10.80 -9.42 1.60
N CYS A 158 11.96 -9.97 1.89
CA CYS A 158 12.84 -9.49 2.96
C CYS A 158 14.17 -9.03 2.36
N VAL A 159 14.80 -8.07 3.04
CA VAL A 159 16.11 -7.56 2.65
C VAL A 159 17.14 -8.09 3.63
N VAL A 160 18.01 -8.95 3.14
CA VAL A 160 19.13 -9.50 3.90
C VAL A 160 20.39 -8.68 3.60
N SER A 161 21.03 -8.19 4.65
CA SER A 161 22.30 -7.47 4.54
C SER A 161 23.43 -8.39 4.94
N SER A 162 24.40 -8.60 4.06
CA SER A 162 25.61 -9.37 4.34
C SER A 162 26.86 -8.50 4.15
N ARG A 163 27.92 -8.81 4.88
CA ARG A 163 29.22 -8.17 4.72
C ARG A 163 30.18 -9.18 4.10
N VAL A 164 30.84 -8.81 3.03
CA VAL A 164 31.80 -9.67 2.35
C VAL A 164 33.20 -9.04 2.45
N GLY A 165 34.14 -9.81 2.99
CA GLY A 165 35.57 -9.47 3.06
C GLY A 165 35.94 -8.41 4.10
N SER A 166 37.25 -8.07 4.12
CA SER A 166 37.85 -7.02 4.95
C SER A 166 37.41 -5.60 4.54
N GLU A 167 37.06 -5.40 3.29
CA GLU A 167 36.40 -4.21 2.80
C GLU A 167 34.90 -4.35 3.13
N ARG A 168 34.35 -3.47 3.97
CA ARG A 168 32.97 -3.45 4.44
C ARG A 168 31.96 -3.22 3.30
N ILE A 169 31.94 -4.13 2.32
CA ILE A 169 30.97 -4.09 1.23
C ILE A 169 29.64 -4.59 1.78
N ASN A 170 28.67 -3.71 1.88
CA ASN A 170 27.31 -4.07 2.27
C ASN A 170 26.59 -4.62 1.05
N ASN A 171 26.45 -5.92 0.97
CA ASN A 171 25.59 -6.56 -0.01
C ASN A 171 24.17 -6.63 0.50
N LEU A 172 23.22 -6.42 -0.41
CA LEU A 172 21.80 -6.65 -0.18
C LEU A 172 21.34 -7.84 -1.01
N SER A 173 20.63 -8.75 -0.39
CA SER A 173 19.85 -9.78 -1.05
C SER A 173 18.38 -9.54 -0.78
N ILE A 174 17.55 -9.59 -1.81
CA ILE A 174 16.10 -9.49 -1.71
C ILE A 174 15.56 -10.89 -1.89
N GLU A 175 14.93 -11.42 -0.86
CA GLU A 175 14.49 -12.81 -0.78
C GLU A 175 12.98 -12.86 -0.60
N MET A 176 12.33 -13.92 -1.09
CA MET A 176 10.92 -14.13 -0.81
C MET A 176 10.72 -14.42 0.68
N GLN A 177 9.74 -13.75 1.31
CA GLN A 177 9.32 -14.12 2.65
C GLN A 177 8.67 -15.50 2.62
N GLU A 178 9.22 -16.45 3.33
CA GLU A 178 8.51 -17.68 3.65
C GLU A 178 7.29 -17.30 4.51
N LYS A 179 6.11 -17.66 4.05
CA LYS A 179 4.91 -17.51 4.87
C LYS A 179 4.99 -18.52 6.01
N PRO A 180 4.81 -18.08 7.27
CA PRO A 180 4.70 -18.99 8.39
C PRO A 180 3.49 -19.92 8.29
#